data_d2a8abcf778da5fe5bd28b13b76d1d5a
#
_entry.id   d2a8abcf778da5fe5bd28b13b76d1d5a
#
_cell.length_a   1.000
_cell.length_b   1.000
_cell.length_c   1.000
_cell.angle_alpha   90.00
_cell.angle_beta   90.00
_cell.angle_gamma   90.00
#
_symmetry.space_group_name_H-M   'P 1'
#
loop_
_entity.id
_entity.type
_entity.pdbx_description
1 polymer ?
#
loop_
_entity_poly.entity_id
_entity_poly.type
_entity_poly.pdbx_seq_one_letter_code
_entity_poly.pdbx_strand_id
1 'polypeptide(L)'
;MKSYLRFLSRNKLYTAIEILGLSVAIAVAVPLLSYLLRLNEVNHAHPDHENIYSLSVARMQCSSPNIGQYLLENIPEIEIVSSPSHLSGNYTFEVDGKMASYIRYDSNFFYFFPHEFVAGGLDTEAKIAMAVSESFANQISENGNVIGRTLNLGSESYVISGIFKDCQDPRFKKYDMMIPRVESPNEPDMAFWGNNILIMTFFKVQEGTDYDILKKKVQEACAAYWGPMDDKEFENQYSFKRPERYDIVPYSKITTKDNYQLNECGGGGFIIVCVIAVVLLVFAVINYINLNVALSTRRAKEIATRKLVGSGRSQVILLFLRESLKENDYEYEI
;
A
#
# COMPACT_ATOMS: atom_id res chain seq x y z
N MET A 1 -18.10 -21.42 -33.45
CA MET A 1 -19.03 -21.20 -32.31
C MET A 1 -20.09 -22.27 -32.09
N LYS A 2 -21.01 -22.59 -33.00
CA LYS A 2 -22.08 -23.58 -32.77
C LYS A 2 -21.60 -24.96 -32.31
N SER A 3 -20.42 -25.44 -32.76
CA SER A 3 -19.84 -26.72 -32.37
C SER A 3 -19.26 -26.68 -30.93
N TYR A 4 -18.65 -25.55 -30.57
CA TYR A 4 -18.08 -25.30 -29.23
C TYR A 4 -19.18 -25.17 -28.17
N LEU A 5 -20.19 -24.35 -28.41
CA LEU A 5 -21.33 -24.20 -27.52
C LEU A 5 -22.10 -25.51 -27.32
N ARG A 6 -22.21 -26.33 -28.39
CA ARG A 6 -22.83 -27.67 -28.32
C ARG A 6 -21.98 -28.66 -27.50
N PHE A 7 -20.63 -28.53 -27.52
CA PHE A 7 -19.75 -29.31 -26.67
C PHE A 7 -19.93 -28.91 -25.20
N LEU A 8 -19.88 -27.61 -24.89
CA LEU A 8 -20.06 -27.08 -23.55
C LEU A 8 -21.42 -27.50 -22.97
N SER A 9 -22.49 -27.40 -23.75
CA SER A 9 -23.85 -27.79 -23.32
C SER A 9 -24.02 -29.29 -23.06
N ARG A 10 -23.22 -30.14 -23.73
CA ARG A 10 -23.24 -31.60 -23.51
C ARG A 10 -22.37 -32.05 -22.33
N ASN A 11 -21.36 -31.28 -21.94
CA ASN A 11 -20.45 -31.59 -20.86
C ASN A 11 -20.57 -30.56 -19.71
N LYS A 12 -21.78 -30.39 -19.21
CA LYS A 12 -22.13 -29.32 -18.26
C LYS A 12 -21.24 -29.25 -17.03
N LEU A 13 -20.92 -30.41 -16.42
CA LEU A 13 -20.08 -30.48 -15.23
C LEU A 13 -18.64 -30.01 -15.53
N TYR A 14 -18.06 -30.47 -16.64
CA TYR A 14 -16.72 -30.06 -17.07
C TYR A 14 -16.66 -28.56 -17.36
N THR A 15 -17.63 -28.06 -18.12
CA THR A 15 -17.77 -26.63 -18.43
C THR A 15 -17.93 -25.77 -17.17
N ALA A 16 -18.74 -26.24 -16.21
CA ALA A 16 -18.92 -25.52 -14.96
C ALA A 16 -17.61 -25.43 -14.15
N ILE A 17 -16.84 -26.52 -14.06
CA ILE A 17 -15.56 -26.53 -13.37
C ILE A 17 -14.56 -25.58 -14.04
N GLU A 18 -14.53 -25.54 -15.36
CA GLU A 18 -13.63 -24.65 -16.10
C GLU A 18 -13.99 -23.18 -15.94
N ILE A 19 -15.27 -22.85 -16.10
CA ILE A 19 -15.75 -21.48 -15.92
C ILE A 19 -15.50 -21.01 -14.49
N LEU A 20 -15.81 -21.83 -13.48
CA LEU A 20 -15.55 -21.50 -12.09
C LEU A 20 -14.06 -21.31 -11.82
N GLY A 21 -13.19 -22.24 -12.30
CA GLY A 21 -11.75 -22.14 -12.11
C GLY A 21 -11.16 -20.87 -12.72
N LEU A 22 -11.55 -20.55 -13.97
CA LEU A 22 -11.11 -19.33 -14.64
C LEU A 22 -11.65 -18.08 -13.95
N SER A 23 -12.92 -18.07 -13.56
CA SER A 23 -13.56 -16.95 -12.88
C SER A 23 -12.88 -16.64 -11.55
N VAL A 24 -12.59 -17.66 -10.74
CA VAL A 24 -11.87 -17.49 -9.48
C VAL A 24 -10.45 -16.96 -9.71
N ALA A 25 -9.72 -17.50 -10.69
CA ALA A 25 -8.38 -17.03 -11.02
C ALA A 25 -8.36 -15.55 -11.43
N ILE A 26 -9.30 -15.12 -12.28
CA ILE A 26 -9.42 -13.71 -12.72
C ILE A 26 -9.85 -12.83 -11.55
N ALA A 27 -10.82 -13.26 -10.73
CA ALA A 27 -11.32 -12.52 -9.58
C ALA A 27 -10.24 -12.24 -8.53
N VAL A 28 -9.21 -13.07 -8.43
CA VAL A 28 -8.06 -12.86 -7.55
C VAL A 28 -6.95 -12.08 -8.25
N ALA A 29 -6.63 -12.43 -9.50
CA ALA A 29 -5.50 -11.85 -10.22
C ALA A 29 -5.71 -10.37 -10.57
N VAL A 30 -6.92 -9.97 -10.99
CA VAL A 30 -7.20 -8.58 -11.41
C VAL A 30 -7.09 -7.59 -10.25
N PRO A 31 -7.74 -7.78 -9.09
CA PRO A 31 -7.56 -6.87 -7.95
C PRO A 31 -6.13 -6.81 -7.46
N LEU A 32 -5.42 -7.94 -7.43
CA LEU A 32 -4.04 -7.99 -6.99
C LEU A 32 -3.11 -7.20 -7.93
N LEU A 33 -3.26 -7.41 -9.25
CA LEU A 33 -2.50 -6.65 -10.25
C LEU A 33 -2.81 -5.16 -10.15
N SER A 34 -4.08 -4.79 -10.01
CA SER A 34 -4.49 -3.39 -9.82
C SER A 34 -3.89 -2.78 -8.56
N TYR A 35 -3.84 -3.53 -7.47
CA TYR A 35 -3.18 -3.10 -6.23
C TYR A 35 -1.68 -2.89 -6.42
N LEU A 36 -0.99 -3.82 -7.09
CA LEU A 36 0.45 -3.72 -7.38
C LEU A 36 0.78 -2.52 -8.27
N LEU A 37 -0.01 -2.30 -9.32
CA LEU A 37 0.19 -1.16 -10.21
C LEU A 37 0.00 0.15 -9.47
N ARG A 38 -1.05 0.24 -8.63
CA ARG A 38 -1.31 1.41 -7.81
C ARG A 38 -0.21 1.66 -6.78
N LEU A 39 0.29 0.61 -6.14
CA LEU A 39 1.40 0.70 -5.20
C LEU A 39 2.67 1.23 -5.86
N ASN A 40 2.98 0.72 -7.05
CA ASN A 40 4.11 1.20 -7.84
C ASN A 40 3.95 2.67 -8.24
N GLU A 41 2.76 3.07 -8.65
CA GLU A 41 2.44 4.46 -8.98
C GLU A 41 2.66 5.38 -7.78
N VAL A 42 2.09 5.04 -6.63
CA VAL A 42 2.22 5.85 -5.39
C VAL A 42 3.66 5.92 -4.90
N ASN A 43 4.41 4.83 -5.00
CA ASN A 43 5.82 4.79 -4.60
C ASN A 43 6.71 5.72 -5.44
N HIS A 44 6.31 6.07 -6.66
CA HIS A 44 7.03 6.95 -7.57
C HIS A 44 6.34 8.30 -7.80
N ALA A 45 5.20 8.54 -7.14
CA ALA A 45 4.42 9.77 -7.33
C ALA A 45 5.10 11.01 -6.74
N HIS A 46 5.91 10.85 -5.69
CA HIS A 46 6.63 11.96 -5.09
C HIS A 46 7.82 12.37 -5.96
N PRO A 47 8.00 13.68 -6.29
CA PRO A 47 9.10 14.14 -7.14
C PRO A 47 10.48 13.71 -6.62
N ASP A 48 10.68 13.77 -5.30
CA ASP A 48 11.94 13.44 -4.65
C ASP A 48 11.99 12.00 -4.10
N HIS A 49 11.18 11.07 -4.63
CA HIS A 49 11.05 9.71 -4.09
C HIS A 49 12.38 8.93 -4.00
N GLU A 50 13.37 9.28 -4.82
CA GLU A 50 14.70 8.68 -4.80
C GLU A 50 15.54 9.16 -3.62
N ASN A 51 15.27 10.37 -3.11
CA ASN A 51 16.02 11.01 -2.03
C ASN A 51 15.29 10.98 -0.68
N ILE A 52 14.13 10.32 -0.60
CA ILE A 52 13.36 10.18 0.63
C ILE A 52 13.57 8.79 1.22
N TYR A 53 13.76 8.78 2.54
CA TYR A 53 13.95 7.57 3.32
C TYR A 53 13.07 7.60 4.56
N SER A 54 12.76 6.42 5.09
CA SER A 54 12.15 6.23 6.40
C SER A 54 13.12 5.53 7.33
N LEU A 55 13.16 5.95 8.58
CA LEU A 55 13.92 5.27 9.62
C LEU A 55 13.22 3.96 10.01
N SER A 56 13.98 2.89 10.09
CA SER A 56 13.53 1.58 10.58
C SER A 56 14.35 1.20 11.81
N VAL A 57 13.67 0.87 12.89
CA VAL A 57 14.28 0.46 14.16
C VAL A 57 13.85 -0.97 14.45
N ALA A 58 14.79 -1.89 14.59
CA ALA A 58 14.53 -3.32 14.85
C ALA A 58 13.54 -3.95 13.84
N ARG A 59 13.60 -3.56 12.57
CA ARG A 59 12.71 -3.95 11.46
C ARG A 59 11.30 -3.36 11.52
N MET A 60 11.03 -2.43 12.44
CA MET A 60 9.76 -1.70 12.49
C MET A 60 9.99 -0.27 12.00
N GLN A 61 9.05 0.28 11.25
CA GLN A 61 9.08 1.70 10.86
C GLN A 61 8.46 2.54 11.96
N CYS A 62 9.12 2.57 13.07
CA CYS A 62 8.76 3.39 14.20
C CYS A 62 10.02 3.95 14.84
N SER A 63 9.92 5.09 15.46
CA SER A 63 11.04 5.82 16.02
C SER A 63 10.64 6.59 17.28
N SER A 64 11.64 7.06 18.03
CA SER A 64 11.43 8.01 19.12
C SER A 64 10.89 9.35 18.58
N PRO A 65 10.09 10.08 19.36
CA PRO A 65 9.54 11.38 18.99
C PRO A 65 10.56 12.38 18.47
N ASN A 66 11.73 12.44 19.08
CA ASN A 66 12.73 13.48 18.85
C ASN A 66 13.90 13.03 17.95
N ILE A 67 13.98 11.74 17.59
CA ILE A 67 15.11 11.22 16.82
C ILE A 67 15.21 11.85 15.42
N GLY A 68 14.08 12.20 14.81
CA GLY A 68 14.07 12.88 13.52
C GLY A 68 14.80 14.21 13.56
N GLN A 69 14.48 15.04 14.56
CA GLN A 69 15.14 16.32 14.76
C GLN A 69 16.62 16.16 15.07
N TYR A 70 16.97 15.16 15.89
CA TYR A 70 18.37 14.84 16.17
C TYR A 70 19.15 14.42 14.91
N LEU A 71 18.56 13.64 14.01
CA LEU A 71 19.16 13.27 12.74
C LEU A 71 19.39 14.49 11.85
N LEU A 72 18.40 15.41 11.78
CA LEU A 72 18.50 16.66 11.02
C LEU A 72 19.66 17.53 11.51
N GLU A 73 19.88 17.61 12.82
CA GLU A 73 20.93 18.42 13.42
C GLU A 73 22.33 17.81 13.27
N ASN A 74 22.44 16.47 13.19
CA ASN A 74 23.73 15.76 13.23
C ASN A 74 24.17 15.19 11.89
N ILE A 75 23.31 15.17 10.86
CA ILE A 75 23.62 14.64 9.53
C ILE A 75 23.39 15.74 8.49
N PRO A 76 24.45 16.42 8.01
CA PRO A 76 24.31 17.57 7.11
C PRO A 76 23.64 17.28 5.77
N GLU A 77 23.61 16.01 5.34
CA GLU A 77 22.94 15.59 4.10
C GLU A 77 21.43 15.56 4.24
N ILE A 78 20.88 15.56 5.45
CA ILE A 78 19.44 15.58 5.70
C ILE A 78 18.93 17.03 5.61
N GLU A 79 17.94 17.27 4.73
CA GLU A 79 17.40 18.59 4.47
C GLU A 79 16.07 18.84 5.19
N ILE A 80 15.20 17.84 5.24
CA ILE A 80 13.85 17.93 5.77
C ILE A 80 13.53 16.65 6.52
N VAL A 81 12.86 16.77 7.66
CA VAL A 81 12.37 15.65 8.46
C VAL A 81 10.89 15.83 8.75
N SER A 82 10.15 14.74 8.78
CA SER A 82 8.78 14.68 9.29
C SER A 82 8.64 13.44 10.18
N SER A 83 8.02 13.63 11.33
CA SER A 83 7.82 12.58 12.35
C SER A 83 6.33 12.46 12.72
N PRO A 84 5.46 12.12 11.76
CA PRO A 84 4.03 11.93 12.05
C PRO A 84 3.81 10.74 12.96
N SER A 85 2.69 10.74 13.68
CA SER A 85 2.29 9.62 14.51
C SER A 85 0.92 9.06 14.12
N HIS A 86 0.66 7.82 14.53
CA HIS A 86 -0.61 7.12 14.30
C HIS A 86 -0.95 6.83 12.83
N LEU A 87 0.01 6.84 11.91
CA LEU A 87 -0.20 6.53 10.48
C LEU A 87 -0.77 5.13 10.21
N SER A 88 -0.73 4.24 11.22
CA SER A 88 -1.36 2.92 11.13
C SER A 88 -2.90 2.95 11.13
N GLY A 89 -3.51 4.10 11.44
CA GLY A 89 -4.98 4.27 11.46
C GLY A 89 -5.70 3.43 12.53
N ASN A 90 -4.98 2.89 13.52
CA ASN A 90 -5.57 2.05 14.58
C ASN A 90 -6.04 2.87 15.79
N TYR A 91 -5.78 4.16 15.78
CA TYR A 91 -6.16 5.06 16.86
C TYR A 91 -7.45 5.74 16.51
N THR A 92 -8.42 5.60 17.40
CA THR A 92 -9.77 6.12 17.20
C THR A 92 -10.22 6.93 18.39
N PHE A 93 -11.02 7.97 18.11
CA PHE A 93 -11.81 8.68 19.11
C PHE A 93 -13.29 8.57 18.78
N GLU A 94 -14.12 8.61 19.81
CA GLU A 94 -15.55 8.77 19.63
C GLU A 94 -15.90 10.25 19.46
N VAL A 95 -16.49 10.55 18.30
CA VAL A 95 -16.96 11.90 17.93
C VAL A 95 -18.42 11.77 17.54
N ASP A 96 -19.31 12.46 18.26
CA ASP A 96 -20.77 12.42 18.01
C ASP A 96 -21.35 10.99 17.95
N GLY A 97 -20.90 10.11 18.82
CA GLY A 97 -21.33 8.70 18.83
C GLY A 97 -20.76 7.84 17.73
N LYS A 98 -19.75 8.32 16.99
CA LYS A 98 -19.07 7.59 15.91
C LYS A 98 -17.59 7.45 16.20
N MET A 99 -17.06 6.28 15.93
CA MET A 99 -15.61 6.05 16.05
C MET A 99 -14.90 6.60 14.81
N ALA A 100 -14.00 7.55 15.02
CA ALA A 100 -13.20 8.16 13.96
C ALA A 100 -11.71 7.89 14.19
N SER A 101 -11.03 7.45 13.16
CA SER A 101 -9.59 7.23 13.16
C SER A 101 -8.84 8.55 12.92
N TYR A 102 -7.65 8.68 13.50
CA TYR A 102 -6.88 9.92 13.35
C TYR A 102 -5.38 9.67 13.21
N ILE A 103 -4.72 10.63 12.58
CA ILE A 103 -3.27 10.76 12.57
C ILE A 103 -2.86 12.09 13.20
N ARG A 104 -1.61 12.16 13.69
CA ARG A 104 -1.00 13.42 14.10
C ARG A 104 0.10 13.79 13.10
N TYR A 105 0.01 14.99 12.54
CA TYR A 105 0.96 15.54 11.58
C TYR A 105 1.86 16.59 12.21
N ASP A 106 3.07 16.75 11.69
CA ASP A 106 3.97 17.86 11.95
C ASP A 106 4.00 18.87 10.77
N SER A 107 4.71 19.97 10.91
CA SER A 107 4.77 21.02 9.90
C SER A 107 5.23 20.55 8.52
N ASN A 108 6.09 19.53 8.46
CA ASN A 108 6.66 19.00 7.23
C ASN A 108 5.88 17.83 6.64
N PHE A 109 4.81 17.38 7.29
CA PHE A 109 4.05 16.19 6.88
C PHE A 109 3.57 16.27 5.41
N PHE A 110 3.03 17.39 5.00
CA PHE A 110 2.47 17.57 3.65
C PHE A 110 3.51 17.62 2.54
N TYR A 111 4.78 17.84 2.87
CA TYR A 111 5.87 17.66 1.92
C TYR A 111 6.00 16.21 1.51
N PHE A 112 5.97 15.29 2.47
CA PHE A 112 6.12 13.85 2.22
C PHE A 112 4.83 13.19 1.74
N PHE A 113 3.68 13.70 2.20
CA PHE A 113 2.35 13.14 1.97
C PHE A 113 1.37 14.25 1.55
N PRO A 114 1.43 14.71 0.29
CA PRO A 114 0.53 15.73 -0.19
C PRO A 114 -0.91 15.25 -0.18
N HIS A 115 -1.82 16.14 0.28
CA HIS A 115 -3.25 15.88 0.35
C HIS A 115 -4.02 16.93 -0.43
N GLU A 116 -5.05 16.50 -1.14
CA GLU A 116 -5.98 17.38 -1.82
C GLU A 116 -7.11 17.79 -0.86
N PHE A 117 -7.32 19.10 -0.70
CA PHE A 117 -8.42 19.64 0.09
C PHE A 117 -9.63 19.91 -0.80
N VAL A 118 -10.78 19.41 -0.39
CA VAL A 118 -12.08 19.64 -1.06
C VAL A 118 -12.63 21.01 -0.68
N ALA A 119 -12.43 21.40 0.59
CA ALA A 119 -12.86 22.71 1.12
C ALA A 119 -11.93 23.16 2.25
N GLY A 120 -11.76 24.47 2.40
CA GLY A 120 -10.88 25.03 3.41
C GLY A 120 -9.42 24.71 3.18
N GLY A 121 -8.68 24.51 4.24
CA GLY A 121 -7.27 24.14 4.24
C GLY A 121 -6.78 23.93 5.66
N LEU A 122 -5.48 23.63 5.80
CA LEU A 122 -4.87 23.37 7.08
C LEU A 122 -3.67 24.30 7.26
N ASP A 123 -3.75 25.15 8.27
CA ASP A 123 -2.61 25.93 8.73
C ASP A 123 -1.77 25.04 9.67
N THR A 124 -0.63 24.58 9.17
CA THR A 124 0.24 23.66 9.91
C THR A 124 0.89 24.27 11.15
N GLU A 125 0.91 25.61 11.25
CA GLU A 125 1.41 26.33 12.42
C GLU A 125 0.32 26.50 13.50
N ALA A 126 -0.95 26.35 13.15
CA ALA A 126 -2.06 26.48 14.08
C ALA A 126 -2.27 25.20 14.90
N LYS A 127 -1.89 25.24 16.17
CA LYS A 127 -1.94 24.09 17.09
C LYS A 127 -3.36 23.55 17.39
N ILE A 128 -4.40 24.27 16.99
CA ILE A 128 -5.80 23.89 17.21
C ILE A 128 -6.55 23.59 15.91
N ALA A 129 -5.92 23.77 14.76
CA ALA A 129 -6.54 23.50 13.47
C ALA A 129 -6.49 22.00 13.15
N MET A 130 -7.62 21.44 12.74
CA MET A 130 -7.70 20.06 12.28
C MET A 130 -8.35 19.97 10.91
N ALA A 131 -8.10 18.89 10.21
CA ALA A 131 -8.84 18.56 9.01
C ALA A 131 -9.55 17.21 9.15
N VAL A 132 -10.67 17.07 8.45
CA VAL A 132 -11.45 15.83 8.42
C VAL A 132 -11.56 15.32 7.01
N SER A 133 -11.72 14.01 6.84
CA SER A 133 -11.95 13.39 5.52
C SER A 133 -13.36 13.75 5.00
N GLU A 134 -13.52 13.78 3.70
CA GLU A 134 -14.81 14.05 3.05
C GLU A 134 -15.88 13.06 3.52
N SER A 135 -15.52 11.76 3.60
CA SER A 135 -16.45 10.74 4.08
C SER A 135 -16.85 10.91 5.55
N PHE A 136 -15.94 11.35 6.41
CA PHE A 136 -16.25 11.61 7.81
C PHE A 136 -17.05 12.92 7.98
N ALA A 137 -16.74 13.97 7.23
CA ALA A 137 -17.53 15.20 7.21
C ALA A 137 -19.01 14.92 6.89
N ASN A 138 -19.27 14.08 5.88
CA ASN A 138 -20.63 13.65 5.51
C ASN A 138 -21.30 12.77 6.58
N GLN A 139 -20.52 12.09 7.43
CA GLN A 139 -21.07 11.31 8.54
C GLN A 139 -21.52 12.16 9.73
N ILE A 140 -20.81 13.26 10.03
CA ILE A 140 -21.09 14.13 11.20
C ILE A 140 -21.96 15.34 10.85
N SER A 141 -22.26 15.57 9.58
CA SER A 141 -23.17 16.63 9.10
C SER A 141 -23.89 16.18 7.84
N GLU A 142 -25.22 16.31 7.81
CA GLU A 142 -26.02 15.93 6.64
C GLU A 142 -25.65 16.66 5.35
N ASN A 143 -25.12 17.87 5.47
CA ASN A 143 -24.73 18.72 4.34
C ASN A 143 -23.20 18.76 4.12
N GLY A 144 -22.41 17.99 4.88
CA GLY A 144 -20.94 18.02 4.83
C GLY A 144 -20.32 19.37 5.26
N ASN A 145 -21.10 20.34 5.69
CA ASN A 145 -20.60 21.64 6.13
C ASN A 145 -20.18 21.59 7.61
N VAL A 146 -18.90 21.32 7.84
CA VAL A 146 -18.31 21.16 9.17
C VAL A 146 -17.19 22.15 9.48
N ILE A 147 -16.79 22.98 8.53
CA ILE A 147 -15.73 23.98 8.70
C ILE A 147 -16.14 24.98 9.78
N GLY A 148 -15.21 25.29 10.70
CA GLY A 148 -15.44 26.15 11.85
C GLY A 148 -16.04 25.45 13.06
N ARG A 149 -16.47 24.20 12.93
CA ARG A 149 -16.97 23.40 14.05
C ARG A 149 -15.82 22.98 14.95
N THR A 150 -16.04 23.06 16.27
CA THR A 150 -15.10 22.54 17.27
C THR A 150 -15.41 21.10 17.62
N LEU A 151 -14.39 20.24 17.59
CA LEU A 151 -14.46 18.86 18.06
C LEU A 151 -13.58 18.70 19.30
N ASN A 152 -14.09 17.96 20.29
CA ASN A 152 -13.36 17.65 21.52
C ASN A 152 -12.82 16.20 21.41
N LEU A 153 -11.51 16.05 21.48
CA LEU A 153 -10.81 14.77 21.45
C LEU A 153 -10.15 14.55 22.81
N GLY A 154 -10.86 13.90 23.73
CA GLY A 154 -10.43 13.78 25.12
C GLY A 154 -10.39 15.15 25.82
N SER A 155 -9.21 15.58 26.29
CA SER A 155 -8.99 16.88 26.92
C SER A 155 -8.65 18.01 25.95
N GLU A 156 -8.44 17.71 24.68
CA GLU A 156 -8.02 18.66 23.64
C GLU A 156 -9.21 19.06 22.77
N SER A 157 -9.25 20.33 22.36
CA SER A 157 -10.29 20.88 21.48
C SER A 157 -9.67 21.38 20.20
N TYR A 158 -10.22 20.98 19.07
CA TYR A 158 -9.74 21.33 17.73
C TYR A 158 -10.85 21.97 16.91
N VAL A 159 -10.49 22.91 16.04
CA VAL A 159 -11.41 23.54 15.09
C VAL A 159 -11.19 22.94 13.71
N ILE A 160 -12.24 22.45 13.08
CA ILE A 160 -12.18 21.96 11.70
C ILE A 160 -11.94 23.14 10.77
N SER A 161 -10.77 23.18 10.14
CA SER A 161 -10.36 24.23 9.19
C SER A 161 -10.35 23.74 7.75
N GLY A 162 -10.32 22.42 7.52
CA GLY A 162 -10.29 21.85 6.18
C GLY A 162 -10.98 20.49 6.07
N ILE A 163 -11.42 20.20 4.85
CA ILE A 163 -11.95 18.88 4.47
C ILE A 163 -11.03 18.36 3.39
N PHE A 164 -10.35 17.24 3.66
CA PHE A 164 -9.48 16.59 2.69
C PHE A 164 -10.20 15.44 1.97
N LYS A 165 -9.80 15.21 0.74
CA LYS A 165 -10.25 14.05 -0.04
C LYS A 165 -9.80 12.77 0.64
N ASP A 166 -10.67 11.78 0.71
CA ASP A 166 -10.35 10.49 1.34
C ASP A 166 -8.99 9.97 0.86
N CYS A 167 -8.11 9.66 1.83
CA CYS A 167 -6.77 9.15 1.53
C CYS A 167 -6.88 7.83 0.77
N GLN A 168 -6.27 7.80 -0.39
CA GLN A 168 -6.27 6.64 -1.27
C GLN A 168 -4.88 5.98 -1.37
N ASP A 169 -3.91 6.44 -0.59
CA ASP A 169 -2.59 5.86 -0.56
C ASP A 169 -2.65 4.44 0.05
N PRO A 170 -2.35 3.39 -0.73
CA PRO A 170 -2.45 2.01 -0.25
C PRO A 170 -1.41 1.65 0.81
N ARG A 171 -0.45 2.54 1.09
CA ARG A 171 0.56 2.36 2.13
C ARG A 171 0.01 2.63 3.52
N PHE A 172 -1.06 3.42 3.62
CA PHE A 172 -1.63 3.82 4.90
C PHE A 172 -3.05 3.28 5.05
N LYS A 173 -3.45 3.02 6.27
CA LYS A 173 -4.86 2.84 6.57
C LYS A 173 -5.61 4.14 6.36
N LYS A 174 -6.85 4.02 5.96
CA LYS A 174 -7.76 5.17 5.91
C LYS A 174 -7.88 5.78 7.31
N TYR A 175 -7.77 7.09 7.38
CA TYR A 175 -8.00 7.87 8.58
C TYR A 175 -9.02 8.97 8.30
N ASP A 176 -9.77 9.31 9.35
CA ASP A 176 -10.90 10.24 9.26
C ASP A 176 -10.52 11.66 9.66
N MET A 177 -9.46 11.82 10.47
CA MET A 177 -9.04 13.09 11.01
C MET A 177 -7.52 13.26 10.94
N MET A 178 -7.09 14.48 10.68
CA MET A 178 -5.71 14.95 10.82
C MET A 178 -5.65 16.02 11.88
N ILE A 179 -4.87 15.77 12.94
CA ILE A 179 -4.68 16.72 14.05
C ILE A 179 -3.21 17.10 14.17
N PRO A 180 -2.87 18.33 14.59
CA PRO A 180 -1.49 18.71 14.75
C PRO A 180 -0.82 17.90 15.86
N ARG A 181 0.43 17.52 15.62
CA ARG A 181 1.29 17.02 16.67
C ARG A 181 1.88 18.20 17.43
N VAL A 182 1.56 18.31 18.69
CA VAL A 182 2.21 19.29 19.55
C VAL A 182 3.55 18.68 19.98
N GLU A 183 4.63 19.20 19.41
CA GLU A 183 5.98 18.81 19.81
C GLU A 183 6.24 19.29 21.23
N SER A 184 6.60 18.37 22.11
CA SER A 184 7.05 18.68 23.45
C SER A 184 8.53 18.32 23.57
N PRO A 185 9.42 19.27 23.84
CA PRO A 185 10.84 18.98 24.08
C PRO A 185 11.08 17.99 25.22
N ASN A 186 10.07 17.85 26.08
CA ASN A 186 10.07 16.94 27.24
C ASN A 186 9.18 15.72 26.99
N GLU A 187 8.71 15.49 25.75
CA GLU A 187 8.00 14.24 25.42
C GLU A 187 8.98 13.09 25.65
N PRO A 188 8.72 12.21 26.64
CA PRO A 188 9.69 11.19 26.97
C PRO A 188 9.83 10.26 25.78
N ASP A 189 11.06 9.98 25.38
CA ASP A 189 11.37 8.98 24.34
C ASP A 189 10.75 7.61 24.65
N MET A 190 10.35 7.39 25.90
CA MET A 190 9.61 6.25 26.40
C MET A 190 8.19 6.09 25.87
N ALA A 191 7.58 7.15 25.33
CA ALA A 191 6.26 7.05 24.67
C ALA A 191 6.26 6.07 23.48
N PHE A 192 7.44 5.75 23.00
CA PHE A 192 7.68 4.90 21.85
C PHE A 192 7.28 3.42 22.04
N TRP A 193 7.60 2.81 23.19
CA TRP A 193 7.40 1.37 23.39
C TRP A 193 6.26 0.99 24.33
N GLY A 194 5.87 1.90 25.21
CA GLY A 194 4.90 1.63 26.28
C GLY A 194 3.49 2.10 26.02
N ASN A 195 3.29 3.13 25.22
CA ASN A 195 2.00 3.86 25.11
C ASN A 195 1.32 3.75 23.72
N ASN A 196 1.68 2.79 22.89
CA ASN A 196 1.10 2.61 21.55
C ASN A 196 1.20 3.84 20.60
N ILE A 197 2.06 4.82 20.90
CA ILE A 197 2.28 5.97 20.01
C ILE A 197 3.31 5.57 18.98
N LEU A 198 2.83 5.25 17.77
CA LEU A 198 3.68 4.89 16.64
C LEU A 198 4.08 6.14 15.88
N ILE A 199 5.29 6.61 16.13
CA ILE A 199 5.90 7.70 15.39
C ILE A 199 6.76 7.10 14.29
N MET A 200 6.61 7.62 13.08
CA MET A 200 7.42 7.25 11.92
C MET A 200 8.26 8.44 11.51
N THR A 201 9.55 8.24 11.33
CA THR A 201 10.44 9.30 10.88
C THR A 201 10.74 9.12 9.40
N PHE A 202 10.38 10.13 8.62
CA PHE A 202 10.72 10.28 7.21
C PHE A 202 11.70 11.44 7.06
N PHE A 203 12.64 11.31 6.16
CA PHE A 203 13.61 12.38 5.89
C PHE A 203 14.03 12.40 4.42
N LYS A 204 14.23 13.62 3.92
CA LYS A 204 14.80 13.87 2.60
C LYS A 204 16.28 14.19 2.74
N VAL A 205 17.07 13.69 1.82
CA VAL A 205 18.51 13.99 1.73
C VAL A 205 18.83 14.73 0.45
N GLN A 206 20.00 15.34 0.44
CA GLN A 206 20.56 16.01 -0.74
C GLN A 206 20.71 15.04 -1.91
N GLU A 207 20.49 15.54 -3.11
CA GLU A 207 20.64 14.78 -4.34
C GLU A 207 22.09 14.25 -4.48
N GLY A 208 22.21 12.99 -4.89
CA GLY A 208 23.51 12.34 -5.05
C GLY A 208 24.12 11.79 -3.76
N THR A 209 23.39 11.81 -2.63
CA THR A 209 23.86 11.19 -1.39
C THR A 209 24.00 9.67 -1.56
N ASP A 210 25.19 9.13 -1.24
CA ASP A 210 25.44 7.70 -1.29
C ASP A 210 24.65 6.95 -0.19
N TYR A 211 23.91 5.92 -0.60
CA TYR A 211 23.04 5.16 0.30
C TYR A 211 23.78 4.46 1.44
N ASP A 212 24.93 3.84 1.15
CA ASP A 212 25.67 3.06 2.16
C ASP A 212 26.36 3.96 3.17
N ILE A 213 26.86 5.11 2.72
CA ILE A 213 27.44 6.15 3.57
C ILE A 213 26.35 6.75 4.46
N LEU A 214 25.22 7.14 3.89
CA LEU A 214 24.08 7.67 4.62
C LEU A 214 23.59 6.70 5.69
N LYS A 215 23.39 5.44 5.32
CA LYS A 215 22.97 4.38 6.23
C LYS A 215 23.90 4.25 7.43
N LYS A 216 25.22 4.26 7.18
CA LYS A 216 26.21 4.19 8.25
C LYS A 216 26.13 5.41 9.17
N LYS A 217 26.03 6.63 8.64
CA LYS A 217 25.87 7.86 9.42
C LYS A 217 24.60 7.83 10.27
N VAL A 218 23.47 7.38 9.71
CA VAL A 218 22.21 7.25 10.46
C VAL A 218 22.35 6.22 11.58
N GLN A 219 22.99 5.09 11.33
CA GLN A 219 23.24 4.08 12.36
C GLN A 219 24.10 4.61 13.51
N GLU A 220 25.19 5.32 13.19
CA GLU A 220 26.07 5.94 14.18
C GLU A 220 25.34 7.03 14.99
N ALA A 221 24.57 7.90 14.31
CA ALA A 221 23.78 8.94 14.97
C ALA A 221 22.68 8.35 15.87
N CYS A 222 21.96 7.33 15.42
CA CYS A 222 20.95 6.66 16.24
C CYS A 222 21.58 5.97 17.46
N ALA A 223 22.74 5.35 17.33
CA ALA A 223 23.47 4.77 18.45
C ALA A 223 23.92 5.85 19.45
N ALA A 224 24.39 6.99 18.96
CA ALA A 224 24.79 8.12 19.78
C ALA A 224 23.63 8.81 20.49
N TYR A 225 22.44 8.85 19.87
CA TYR A 225 21.22 9.43 20.43
C TYR A 225 20.85 8.84 21.79
N TRP A 226 20.98 7.52 21.94
CA TRP A 226 20.70 6.83 23.20
C TRP A 226 21.82 6.91 24.23
N GLY A 227 23.00 7.43 23.84
CA GLY A 227 24.16 7.59 24.72
C GLY A 227 24.90 6.29 25.06
N PRO A 228 25.94 6.39 25.89
CA PRO A 228 26.86 5.28 26.21
C PRO A 228 26.35 4.37 27.34
N MET A 229 25.06 4.24 27.52
CA MET A 229 24.44 3.40 28.54
C MET A 229 24.61 1.92 28.19
N ASP A 230 24.91 1.06 29.18
CA ASP A 230 24.91 -0.38 28.93
C ASP A 230 23.49 -0.95 28.70
N ASP A 231 23.39 -2.15 28.13
CA ASP A 231 22.10 -2.72 27.73
C ASP A 231 21.17 -2.99 28.93
N LYS A 232 21.72 -3.32 30.10
CA LYS A 232 20.90 -3.54 31.30
C LYS A 232 20.40 -2.22 31.88
N GLU A 233 21.25 -1.22 31.90
CA GLU A 233 20.90 0.12 32.35
C GLU A 233 19.86 0.72 31.42
N PHE A 234 20.01 0.54 30.11
CA PHE A 234 19.04 0.93 29.11
C PHE A 234 17.68 0.22 29.31
N GLU A 235 17.69 -1.11 29.49
CA GLU A 235 16.47 -1.89 29.75
C GLU A 235 15.79 -1.47 31.06
N ASN A 236 16.56 -1.16 32.11
CA ASN A 236 16.01 -0.68 33.38
C ASN A 236 15.40 0.73 33.25
N GLN A 237 16.04 1.63 32.51
CA GLN A 237 15.58 3.01 32.33
C GLN A 237 14.38 3.09 31.40
N TYR A 238 14.37 2.35 30.30
CA TYR A 238 13.38 2.48 29.25
C TYR A 238 12.36 1.32 29.19
N SER A 239 12.50 0.29 30.03
CA SER A 239 11.63 -0.89 30.08
C SER A 239 11.54 -1.69 28.78
N PHE A 240 12.53 -1.54 27.91
CA PHE A 240 12.70 -2.34 26.70
C PHE A 240 14.19 -2.50 26.35
N LYS A 241 14.50 -3.50 25.54
CA LYS A 241 15.87 -3.74 25.10
C LYS A 241 16.33 -2.70 24.08
N ARG A 242 17.58 -2.27 24.19
CA ARG A 242 18.19 -1.36 23.20
C ARG A 242 18.00 -1.94 21.80
N PRO A 243 17.55 -1.15 20.83
CA PRO A 243 17.45 -1.59 19.45
C PRO A 243 18.83 -1.98 18.90
N GLU A 244 18.99 -3.24 18.56
CA GLU A 244 20.27 -3.76 18.03
C GLU A 244 20.52 -3.31 16.58
N ARG A 245 19.48 -2.82 15.89
CA ARG A 245 19.59 -2.52 14.47
C ARG A 245 18.76 -1.31 14.09
N TYR A 246 19.46 -0.35 13.51
CA TYR A 246 18.89 0.79 12.80
C TYR A 246 19.10 0.59 11.30
N ASP A 247 18.10 0.89 10.51
CA ASP A 247 18.16 0.80 9.05
C ASP A 247 17.40 1.98 8.42
N ILE A 248 17.70 2.27 7.17
CA ILE A 248 16.94 3.23 6.38
C ILE A 248 16.25 2.51 5.24
N VAL A 249 15.00 2.85 4.99
CA VAL A 249 14.18 2.26 3.94
C VAL A 249 13.87 3.32 2.91
N PRO A 250 14.28 3.14 1.63
CA PRO A 250 13.91 4.06 0.56
C PRO A 250 12.40 4.20 0.44
N TYR A 251 11.91 5.39 0.12
CA TYR A 251 10.49 5.71 -0.02
C TYR A 251 9.74 4.73 -0.94
N SER A 252 10.37 4.37 -2.06
CA SER A 252 9.83 3.40 -3.02
C SER A 252 9.72 1.96 -2.50
N LYS A 253 10.32 1.65 -1.34
CA LYS A 253 10.34 0.30 -0.74
C LYS A 253 9.63 0.23 0.61
N ILE A 254 8.96 1.30 1.01
CA ILE A 254 8.28 1.38 2.32
C ILE A 254 7.25 0.26 2.53
N THR A 255 6.63 -0.23 1.46
CA THR A 255 5.58 -1.27 1.52
C THR A 255 6.09 -2.69 1.38
N THR A 256 7.30 -2.90 0.89
CA THR A 256 7.80 -4.23 0.51
C THR A 256 8.77 -4.84 1.51
N LYS A 257 9.36 -4.04 2.40
CA LYS A 257 10.29 -4.52 3.42
C LYS A 257 9.71 -4.34 4.82
N ASP A 258 9.41 -5.46 5.47
CA ASP A 258 9.25 -5.61 6.92
C ASP A 258 8.37 -4.55 7.65
N ASN A 259 7.45 -3.90 6.97
CA ASN A 259 6.57 -2.88 7.54
C ASN A 259 5.43 -3.52 8.33
N TYR A 260 5.76 -4.02 9.50
CA TYR A 260 4.81 -4.65 10.40
C TYR A 260 3.67 -3.72 10.85
N GLN A 261 3.77 -2.42 10.59
CA GLN A 261 2.84 -1.42 11.15
C GLN A 261 2.09 -0.58 10.14
N LEU A 262 2.54 -0.47 8.89
CA LEU A 262 1.78 0.23 7.86
C LEU A 262 0.70 -0.65 7.21
N ASN A 263 0.92 -1.96 7.19
CA ASN A 263 -0.05 -2.92 6.66
C ASN A 263 -0.26 -4.06 7.65
N GLU A 264 -1.50 -4.39 7.99
CA GLU A 264 -1.86 -5.58 8.75
C GLU A 264 -1.39 -6.89 8.10
N CYS A 265 -1.13 -6.85 6.80
CA CYS A 265 -0.42 -7.89 6.06
C CYS A 265 1.05 -7.50 5.94
N GLY A 266 1.89 -7.83 6.89
CA GLY A 266 3.34 -7.68 6.77
C GLY A 266 3.86 -8.25 5.43
N GLY A 267 5.02 -7.79 4.95
CA GLY A 267 5.56 -8.15 3.63
C GLY A 267 5.53 -9.65 3.30
N GLY A 268 5.56 -10.53 4.32
CA GLY A 268 5.35 -11.97 4.18
C GLY A 268 3.94 -12.34 3.71
N GLY A 269 2.91 -11.69 4.22
CA GLY A 269 1.52 -11.93 3.81
C GLY A 269 1.29 -11.54 2.35
N PHE A 270 1.88 -10.44 1.92
CA PHE A 270 1.82 -9.99 0.53
C PHE A 270 2.49 -10.99 -0.44
N ILE A 271 3.68 -11.50 -0.09
CA ILE A 271 4.37 -12.52 -0.89
C ILE A 271 3.51 -13.78 -1.01
N ILE A 272 2.88 -14.22 0.08
CA ILE A 272 1.98 -15.39 0.07
C ILE A 272 0.81 -15.16 -0.90
N VAL A 273 0.17 -13.99 -0.87
CA VAL A 273 -0.93 -13.66 -1.77
C VAL A 273 -0.47 -13.63 -3.23
N CYS A 274 0.72 -13.08 -3.52
CA CYS A 274 1.32 -13.10 -4.86
C CYS A 274 1.58 -14.54 -5.34
N VAL A 275 2.12 -15.40 -4.49
CA VAL A 275 2.36 -16.81 -4.82
C VAL A 275 1.05 -17.53 -5.11
N ILE A 276 0.03 -17.34 -4.28
CA ILE A 276 -1.32 -17.90 -4.50
C ILE A 276 -1.89 -17.44 -5.86
N ALA A 277 -1.77 -16.15 -6.19
CA ALA A 277 -2.26 -15.63 -7.46
C ALA A 277 -1.54 -16.25 -8.67
N VAL A 278 -0.22 -16.42 -8.60
CA VAL A 278 0.57 -17.09 -9.65
C VAL A 278 0.13 -18.55 -9.80
N VAL A 279 -0.06 -19.27 -8.69
CA VAL A 279 -0.52 -20.65 -8.69
C VAL A 279 -1.91 -20.77 -9.33
N LEU A 280 -2.84 -19.87 -8.96
CA LEU A 280 -4.19 -19.85 -9.56
C LEU A 280 -4.12 -19.55 -11.06
N LEU A 281 -3.25 -18.63 -11.49
CA LEU A 281 -3.04 -18.35 -12.91
C LEU A 281 -2.52 -19.58 -13.68
N VAL A 282 -1.55 -20.28 -13.11
CA VAL A 282 -1.02 -21.53 -13.69
C VAL A 282 -2.12 -22.58 -13.82
N PHE A 283 -2.96 -22.76 -12.80
CA PHE A 283 -4.10 -23.66 -12.87
C PHE A 283 -5.11 -23.25 -13.96
N ALA A 284 -5.38 -21.94 -14.10
CA ALA A 284 -6.25 -21.44 -15.16
C ALA A 284 -5.69 -21.72 -16.56
N VAL A 285 -4.37 -21.55 -16.75
CA VAL A 285 -3.69 -21.87 -18.01
C VAL A 285 -3.73 -23.39 -18.30
N ILE A 286 -3.47 -24.21 -17.29
CA ILE A 286 -3.54 -25.68 -17.43
C ILE A 286 -4.98 -26.09 -17.81
N ASN A 287 -5.96 -25.52 -17.15
CA ASN A 287 -7.37 -25.75 -17.44
C ASN A 287 -7.72 -25.39 -18.90
N TYR A 288 -7.28 -24.22 -19.35
CA TYR A 288 -7.45 -23.77 -20.74
C TYR A 288 -6.74 -24.70 -21.75
N ILE A 289 -5.53 -25.17 -21.45
CA ILE A 289 -4.79 -26.13 -22.29
C ILE A 289 -5.57 -27.45 -22.38
N ASN A 290 -6.05 -27.99 -21.25
CA ASN A 290 -6.82 -29.22 -21.21
C ASN A 290 -8.08 -29.14 -22.08
N LEU A 291 -8.79 -27.99 -22.04
CA LEU A 291 -9.94 -27.75 -22.89
C LEU A 291 -9.56 -27.78 -24.37
N ASN A 292 -8.50 -27.07 -24.75
CA ASN A 292 -8.04 -27.05 -26.14
C ASN A 292 -7.59 -28.43 -26.63
N VAL A 293 -6.93 -29.20 -25.80
CA VAL A 293 -6.54 -30.60 -26.10
C VAL A 293 -7.78 -31.48 -26.30
N ALA A 294 -8.77 -31.40 -25.41
CA ALA A 294 -10.01 -32.16 -25.54
C ALA A 294 -10.81 -31.79 -26.83
N LEU A 295 -10.78 -30.53 -27.23
CA LEU A 295 -11.37 -30.06 -28.48
C LEU A 295 -10.57 -30.53 -29.71
N SER A 296 -9.23 -30.54 -29.63
CA SER A 296 -8.36 -30.95 -30.72
C SER A 296 -8.51 -32.42 -31.07
N THR A 297 -8.81 -33.29 -30.09
CA THR A 297 -9.05 -34.73 -30.29
C THR A 297 -10.27 -34.98 -31.19
N ARG A 298 -11.31 -34.14 -31.12
CA ARG A 298 -12.45 -34.22 -32.04
C ARG A 298 -12.13 -33.65 -33.41
N ARG A 299 -11.32 -32.59 -33.50
CA ARG A 299 -10.83 -32.02 -34.74
C ARG A 299 -9.84 -32.97 -35.44
N ALA A 300 -9.16 -33.83 -34.69
CA ALA A 300 -8.25 -34.85 -35.25
C ALA A 300 -8.95 -35.78 -36.24
N LYS A 301 -10.22 -36.15 -36.00
CA LYS A 301 -11.01 -36.95 -36.96
C LYS A 301 -11.27 -36.19 -38.27
N GLU A 302 -11.60 -34.93 -38.16
CA GLU A 302 -11.82 -34.06 -39.32
C GLU A 302 -10.51 -33.82 -40.10
N ILE A 303 -9.41 -33.58 -39.39
CA ILE A 303 -8.09 -33.45 -40.00
C ILE A 303 -7.65 -34.74 -40.66
N ALA A 304 -7.88 -35.89 -40.01
CA ALA A 304 -7.56 -37.18 -40.56
C ALA A 304 -8.37 -37.46 -41.87
N THR A 305 -9.67 -37.15 -41.88
CA THR A 305 -10.52 -37.33 -43.06
C THR A 305 -10.04 -36.43 -44.20
N ARG A 306 -9.67 -35.15 -43.92
CA ARG A 306 -9.15 -34.23 -44.93
C ARG A 306 -7.77 -34.65 -45.45
N LYS A 307 -6.91 -35.18 -44.63
CA LYS A 307 -5.62 -35.75 -45.04
C LYS A 307 -5.80 -36.99 -45.95
N LEU A 308 -6.77 -37.82 -45.63
CA LEU A 308 -7.13 -38.96 -46.46
C LEU A 308 -7.63 -38.53 -47.86
N VAL A 309 -8.26 -37.37 -47.97
CA VAL A 309 -8.74 -36.79 -49.21
C VAL A 309 -7.64 -35.95 -49.93
N GLY A 310 -6.39 -35.95 -49.39
CA GLY A 310 -5.23 -35.33 -50.06
C GLY A 310 -4.86 -33.91 -49.66
N SER A 311 -5.47 -33.37 -48.60
CA SER A 311 -5.13 -32.00 -48.13
C SER A 311 -3.74 -31.96 -47.49
N GLY A 312 -2.88 -31.06 -47.94
CA GLY A 312 -1.56 -30.79 -47.38
C GLY A 312 -1.61 -30.13 -45.98
N ARG A 313 -0.56 -30.31 -45.17
CA ARG A 313 -0.44 -29.78 -43.81
C ARG A 313 -0.65 -28.25 -43.74
N SER A 314 -0.08 -27.51 -44.70
CA SER A 314 -0.21 -26.06 -44.77
C SER A 314 -1.65 -25.60 -45.10
N GLN A 315 -2.39 -26.34 -45.91
CA GLN A 315 -3.79 -26.04 -46.24
C GLN A 315 -4.70 -26.22 -45.01
N VAL A 316 -4.44 -27.24 -44.20
CA VAL A 316 -5.18 -27.49 -42.94
C VAL A 316 -4.90 -26.40 -41.92
N ILE A 317 -3.64 -25.98 -41.77
CA ILE A 317 -3.25 -24.88 -40.85
C ILE A 317 -3.88 -23.55 -41.31
N LEU A 318 -3.81 -23.24 -42.60
CA LEU A 318 -4.36 -22.00 -43.15
C LEU A 318 -5.88 -21.94 -42.99
N LEU A 319 -6.57 -23.07 -43.12
CA LEU A 319 -8.01 -23.16 -42.93
C LEU A 319 -8.39 -22.84 -41.45
N PHE A 320 -7.69 -23.41 -40.49
CA PHE A 320 -7.96 -23.16 -39.06
C PHE A 320 -7.61 -21.72 -38.66
N LEU A 321 -6.54 -21.16 -39.20
CA LEU A 321 -6.22 -19.74 -39.01
C LEU A 321 -7.31 -18.84 -39.62
N ARG A 322 -7.81 -19.16 -40.83
CA ARG A 322 -8.92 -18.43 -41.44
C ARG A 322 -10.24 -18.56 -40.67
N GLU A 323 -10.55 -19.72 -40.10
CA GLU A 323 -11.73 -19.89 -39.26
C GLU A 323 -11.61 -19.07 -37.98
N SER A 324 -10.44 -19.04 -37.34
CA SER A 324 -10.18 -18.23 -36.14
C SER A 324 -10.23 -16.72 -36.41
N LEU A 325 -9.74 -16.28 -37.57
CA LEU A 325 -9.79 -14.88 -37.98
C LEU A 325 -11.21 -14.43 -38.37
N LYS A 326 -11.99 -15.31 -39.08
CA LYS A 326 -13.39 -15.01 -39.41
C LYS A 326 -14.31 -15.00 -38.18
N GLU A 327 -13.98 -15.71 -37.10
CA GLU A 327 -14.74 -15.61 -35.84
C GLU A 327 -14.56 -14.25 -35.17
N ASN A 328 -13.45 -13.56 -35.34
CA ASN A 328 -13.23 -12.19 -34.83
C ASN A 328 -13.99 -11.11 -35.60
N ASP A 329 -14.21 -11.27 -36.92
CA ASP A 329 -14.90 -10.25 -37.75
C ASP A 329 -16.41 -10.14 -37.45
N TYR A 330 -17.04 -11.15 -36.85
CA TYR A 330 -18.45 -11.13 -36.50
C TYR A 330 -18.76 -10.57 -35.11
N GLU A 331 -17.76 -10.22 -34.30
CA GLU A 331 -17.95 -9.61 -32.96
C GLU A 331 -18.04 -8.08 -32.99
N TYR A 332 -17.81 -7.44 -34.15
CA TYR A 332 -17.88 -5.98 -34.30
C TYR A 332 -19.14 -5.45 -34.99
N GLU A 333 -20.15 -6.30 -35.21
CA GLU A 333 -21.43 -5.90 -35.85
C GLU A 333 -22.66 -6.13 -34.98
N ILE A 334 -22.54 -6.04 -33.64
CA ILE A 334 -23.72 -5.99 -32.76
C ILE A 334 -23.59 -4.82 -31.80
#